data_c2c668837a87be78af320f399298abb7
#
_entry.id   c2c668837a87be78af320f399298abb7
#
_cell.length_a   1.000
_cell.length_b   1.000
_cell.length_c   1.000
_cell.angle_alpha   90.00
_cell.angle_beta   90.00
_cell.angle_gamma   90.00
#
_symmetry.space_group_name_H-M   'P 1'
#
loop_
_entity.id
_entity.type
_entity.pdbx_description
1 polymer ?
#
loop_
_entity_poly.entity_id
_entity_poly.type
_entity_poly.pdbx_seq_one_letter_code
_entity_poly.pdbx_strand_id
1 'polypeptide(L)'
;MAPLAERLRPKTLDEYIGQKHLVGPGAVLRKMIDAGRISSFILWGPPGVGKTTLAQIIANKLDTPFYTLSAVTSGVKDVRDVIERAKSNRFFSQSSPILFIDEIHRFSKSQQDSLLGAVEQGTVTLIGATTENPSFEVIRPLLSRCQLYVLKSLEKDDLLELLERAIATDVQLKERKIELKESTAMLRYSGGDARKLLNILELVVQSEANDPVVITDEMVTERLQQNPLAYDKDGEMHYDIISAFIKSIRGSDPDGAIYWLARMVEGGEDPAFIARRLVISASEDIGLANPNALLIANACFETLMKVGWPEGRIPLAEATIYLATSPKSNSAYMAINNALELVRETGNLPIPLHLRNAPTKLMKQLGYGDNYKYAHDYPGNFVRQQFLPDELKNRSIWQPQENAAEQKHKERMQALWGKNKY
;
A
#
# COMPACT_ATOMS: atom_id res chain seq x y z
N MET A 1 24.58 20.98 -8.93
CA MET A 1 23.85 21.66 -7.83
C MET A 1 22.79 20.75 -7.28
N ALA A 2 22.32 20.96 -6.03
CA ALA A 2 21.23 20.14 -5.49
C ALA A 2 19.90 20.42 -6.23
N PRO A 3 19.04 19.42 -6.44
CA PRO A 3 17.72 19.59 -7.03
C PRO A 3 16.85 20.60 -6.27
N LEU A 4 15.92 21.28 -6.94
CA LEU A 4 15.01 22.26 -6.35
C LEU A 4 14.28 21.74 -5.12
N ALA A 5 13.80 20.49 -5.18
CA ALA A 5 13.10 19.83 -4.06
C ALA A 5 13.99 19.70 -2.79
N GLU A 6 15.29 19.56 -2.95
CA GLU A 6 16.22 19.51 -1.81
C GLU A 6 16.56 20.91 -1.30
N ARG A 7 16.72 21.90 -2.20
CA ARG A 7 17.00 23.29 -1.83
C ARG A 7 15.86 23.94 -1.05
N LEU A 8 14.62 23.56 -1.38
CA LEU A 8 13.39 24.06 -0.73
C LEU A 8 12.87 23.19 0.40
N ARG A 9 13.64 22.19 0.83
CA ARG A 9 13.21 21.33 1.95
C ARG A 9 12.94 22.16 3.19
N PRO A 10 11.70 22.15 3.74
CA PRO A 10 11.36 22.93 4.93
C PRO A 10 12.17 22.49 6.14
N LYS A 11 12.54 23.46 6.96
CA LYS A 11 13.36 23.27 8.16
C LYS A 11 12.55 23.38 9.44
N THR A 12 11.38 23.99 9.36
CA THR A 12 10.47 24.18 10.50
C THR A 12 9.06 23.66 10.18
N LEU A 13 8.25 23.44 11.22
CA LEU A 13 6.85 23.04 11.05
C LEU A 13 6.00 24.13 10.38
N ASP A 14 6.38 25.39 10.53
CA ASP A 14 5.64 26.51 9.95
C ASP A 14 5.93 26.66 8.43
N GLU A 15 7.07 26.15 8.00
CA GLU A 15 7.40 26.03 6.57
C GLU A 15 6.85 24.75 5.93
N TYR A 16 6.33 23.81 6.73
CA TYR A 16 5.87 22.51 6.26
C TYR A 16 4.46 22.63 5.69
N ILE A 17 4.33 22.57 4.37
CA ILE A 17 3.06 22.71 3.65
C ILE A 17 2.27 21.41 3.72
N GLY A 18 0.95 21.54 3.88
CA GLY A 18 0.01 20.42 3.96
C GLY A 18 -0.05 19.75 5.33
N GLN A 19 -0.72 18.59 5.41
CA GLN A 19 -0.87 17.74 6.60
C GLN A 19 -1.40 18.49 7.84
N LYS A 20 -2.26 19.51 7.65
CA LYS A 20 -2.79 20.37 8.73
C LYS A 20 -3.48 19.58 9.83
N HIS A 21 -4.06 18.40 9.51
CA HIS A 21 -4.69 17.50 10.47
C HIS A 21 -3.69 16.84 11.45
N LEU A 22 -2.40 16.76 11.11
CA LEU A 22 -1.34 16.20 11.95
C LEU A 22 -0.49 17.27 12.63
N VAL A 23 -0.09 18.29 11.88
CA VAL A 23 0.91 19.29 12.32
C VAL A 23 0.40 20.73 12.32
N GLY A 24 -0.85 20.96 11.95
CA GLY A 24 -1.49 22.26 12.05
C GLY A 24 -1.67 22.71 13.52
N PRO A 25 -2.03 23.98 13.74
CA PRO A 25 -2.27 24.50 15.09
C PRO A 25 -3.28 23.64 15.86
N GLY A 26 -2.87 23.15 17.04
CA GLY A 26 -3.74 22.33 17.90
C GLY A 26 -3.84 20.84 17.52
N ALA A 27 -3.21 20.40 16.43
CA ALA A 27 -3.17 19.01 16.02
C ALA A 27 -2.35 18.13 17.01
N VAL A 28 -2.68 16.83 17.03
CA VAL A 28 -2.13 15.90 18.02
C VAL A 28 -0.60 15.81 17.97
N LEU A 29 -0.05 15.58 16.78
CA LEU A 29 1.40 15.46 16.61
C LEU A 29 2.10 16.80 16.90
N ARG A 30 1.51 17.93 16.48
CA ARG A 30 2.03 19.27 16.80
C ARG A 30 2.16 19.49 18.32
N LYS A 31 1.13 19.15 19.09
CA LYS A 31 1.15 19.27 20.56
C LYS A 31 2.23 18.42 21.19
N MET A 32 2.45 17.20 20.71
CA MET A 32 3.51 16.32 21.23
C MET A 32 4.90 16.88 20.93
N ILE A 33 5.11 17.40 19.75
CA ILE A 33 6.37 18.03 19.34
C ILE A 33 6.62 19.30 20.18
N ASP A 34 5.61 20.15 20.34
CA ASP A 34 5.73 21.39 21.11
C ASP A 34 5.95 21.11 22.61
N ALA A 35 5.44 19.99 23.13
CA ALA A 35 5.70 19.52 24.49
C ALA A 35 7.09 18.85 24.67
N GLY A 36 7.87 18.69 23.60
CA GLY A 36 9.18 18.03 23.65
C GLY A 36 9.10 16.52 23.90
N ARG A 37 7.94 15.89 23.73
CA ARG A 37 7.71 14.48 24.04
C ARG A 37 7.04 13.79 22.86
N ILE A 38 7.80 12.95 22.17
CA ILE A 38 7.27 12.08 21.12
C ILE A 38 7.46 10.60 21.51
N SER A 39 6.47 9.79 21.21
CA SER A 39 6.57 8.33 21.25
C SER A 39 6.98 7.83 19.86
N SER A 40 7.38 6.57 19.74
CA SER A 40 7.61 5.95 18.45
C SER A 40 6.34 5.90 17.60
N PHE A 41 6.47 6.15 16.30
CA PHE A 41 5.34 6.15 15.37
C PHE A 41 5.75 5.77 13.94
N ILE A 42 4.74 5.44 13.15
CA ILE A 42 4.88 5.14 11.73
C ILE A 42 4.11 6.20 10.93
N LEU A 43 4.77 6.78 9.92
CA LEU A 43 4.19 7.69 8.94
C LEU A 43 3.80 6.87 7.72
N TRP A 44 2.52 6.74 7.47
CA TRP A 44 1.97 6.06 6.31
C TRP A 44 1.32 7.04 5.35
N GLY A 45 1.68 6.98 4.08
CA GLY A 45 1.08 7.82 3.05
C GLY A 45 1.83 7.77 1.72
N PRO A 46 1.29 8.37 0.66
CA PRO A 46 1.86 8.32 -0.68
C PRO A 46 3.28 8.92 -0.74
N PRO A 47 4.03 8.69 -1.82
CA PRO A 47 5.34 9.31 -2.01
C PRO A 47 5.22 10.85 -2.08
N GLY A 48 6.32 11.54 -1.82
CA GLY A 48 6.44 12.99 -1.99
C GLY A 48 5.62 13.88 -1.05
N VAL A 49 4.88 13.33 -0.08
CA VAL A 49 4.07 14.11 0.88
C VAL A 49 4.85 14.62 2.10
N GLY A 50 6.18 14.42 2.13
CA GLY A 50 7.04 15.01 3.14
C GLY A 50 7.32 14.13 4.37
N LYS A 51 7.14 12.80 4.35
CA LYS A 51 7.42 11.90 5.49
C LYS A 51 8.82 12.08 6.08
N THR A 52 9.85 11.97 5.24
CA THR A 52 11.27 12.15 5.64
C THR A 52 11.55 13.56 6.14
N THR A 53 10.97 14.55 5.48
CA THR A 53 11.09 15.96 5.86
C THR A 53 10.49 16.22 7.24
N LEU A 54 9.30 15.68 7.52
CA LEU A 54 8.65 15.82 8.82
C LEU A 54 9.49 15.20 9.94
N ALA A 55 10.05 14.02 9.72
CA ALA A 55 10.92 13.37 10.69
C ALA A 55 12.16 14.23 11.00
N GLN A 56 12.77 14.83 9.97
CA GLN A 56 13.93 15.72 10.13
C GLN A 56 13.58 17.01 10.88
N ILE A 57 12.45 17.64 10.58
CA ILE A 57 11.95 18.83 11.29
C ILE A 57 11.75 18.53 12.77
N ILE A 58 11.15 17.37 13.08
CA ILE A 58 10.93 16.94 14.46
C ILE A 58 12.26 16.79 15.21
N ALA A 59 13.22 16.12 14.61
CA ALA A 59 14.54 15.93 15.20
C ALA A 59 15.25 17.26 15.48
N ASN A 60 15.22 18.17 14.52
CA ASN A 60 15.80 19.50 14.66
C ASN A 60 15.12 20.32 15.75
N LYS A 61 13.77 20.27 15.83
CA LYS A 61 13.01 21.02 16.83
C LYS A 61 13.24 20.50 18.24
N LEU A 62 13.46 19.19 18.40
CA LEU A 62 13.73 18.55 19.68
C LEU A 62 15.21 18.54 20.07
N ASP A 63 16.07 19.11 19.25
CA ASP A 63 17.54 19.08 19.41
C ASP A 63 18.05 17.68 19.75
N THR A 64 17.58 16.70 18.99
CA THR A 64 17.78 15.27 19.27
C THR A 64 18.61 14.64 18.15
N PRO A 65 19.61 13.80 18.47
CA PRO A 65 20.38 13.08 17.45
C PRO A 65 19.47 12.30 16.49
N PHE A 66 19.73 12.44 15.20
CA PHE A 66 18.91 11.85 14.13
C PHE A 66 19.73 10.81 13.35
N TYR A 67 19.33 9.56 13.45
CA TYR A 67 19.92 8.47 12.70
C TYR A 67 18.98 8.03 11.59
N THR A 68 19.50 7.87 10.39
CA THR A 68 18.70 7.43 9.23
C THR A 68 19.18 6.08 8.74
N LEU A 69 18.25 5.18 8.53
CA LEU A 69 18.45 3.91 7.82
C LEU A 69 17.52 3.85 6.62
N SER A 70 18.06 3.41 5.48
CA SER A 70 17.26 3.08 4.32
C SER A 70 17.03 1.58 4.28
N ALA A 71 15.78 1.15 4.26
CA ALA A 71 15.45 -0.26 4.20
C ALA A 71 15.91 -0.95 2.90
N VAL A 72 16.23 -0.16 1.87
CA VAL A 72 16.75 -0.67 0.59
C VAL A 72 18.23 -1.10 0.70
N THR A 73 19.04 -0.37 1.50
CA THR A 73 20.50 -0.55 1.54
C THR A 73 21.03 -1.07 2.86
N SER A 74 20.24 -1.00 3.95
CA SER A 74 20.69 -1.34 5.30
C SER A 74 20.38 -2.79 5.67
N GLY A 75 21.39 -3.48 6.26
CA GLY A 75 21.26 -4.84 6.79
C GLY A 75 20.97 -4.88 8.30
N VAL A 76 20.79 -6.08 8.86
CA VAL A 76 20.61 -6.28 10.32
C VAL A 76 21.79 -5.72 11.11
N LYS A 77 23.01 -5.79 10.55
CA LYS A 77 24.21 -5.25 11.18
C LYS A 77 24.12 -3.73 11.35
N ASP A 78 23.69 -3.02 10.30
CA ASP A 78 23.54 -1.56 10.34
C ASP A 78 22.54 -1.12 11.38
N VAL A 79 21.42 -1.85 11.51
CA VAL A 79 20.43 -1.61 12.56
C VAL A 79 21.05 -1.73 13.96
N ARG A 80 21.82 -2.80 14.20
CA ARG A 80 22.49 -3.03 15.49
C ARG A 80 23.54 -1.96 15.79
N ASP A 81 24.33 -1.59 14.81
CA ASP A 81 25.39 -0.57 14.95
C ASP A 81 24.79 0.79 15.32
N VAL A 82 23.66 1.17 14.72
CA VAL A 82 22.96 2.39 15.08
C VAL A 82 22.38 2.32 16.50
N ILE A 83 21.79 1.20 16.88
CA ILE A 83 21.25 1.01 18.25
C ILE A 83 22.38 1.10 19.30
N GLU A 84 23.55 0.50 19.04
CA GLU A 84 24.69 0.60 19.97
C GLU A 84 25.23 2.04 20.06
N ARG A 85 25.32 2.76 18.95
CA ARG A 85 25.66 4.20 18.95
C ARG A 85 24.62 5.02 19.74
N ALA A 86 23.34 4.72 19.58
CA ALA A 86 22.27 5.37 20.33
C ALA A 86 22.38 5.12 21.85
N LYS A 87 22.71 3.90 22.26
CA LYS A 87 22.98 3.56 23.67
C LYS A 87 24.15 4.36 24.22
N SER A 88 25.27 4.44 23.50
CA SER A 88 26.45 5.18 23.92
C SER A 88 26.17 6.68 24.07
N ASN A 89 25.41 7.27 23.15
CA ASN A 89 25.08 8.70 23.20
C ASN A 89 24.06 9.03 24.31
N ARG A 90 23.22 8.09 24.72
CA ARG A 90 22.27 8.28 25.82
C ARG A 90 22.92 8.59 27.18
N PHE A 91 24.16 8.16 27.39
CA PHE A 91 24.91 8.53 28.59
C PHE A 91 25.26 10.02 28.68
N PHE A 92 25.20 10.74 27.54
CA PHE A 92 25.57 12.14 27.46
C PHE A 92 24.38 13.07 27.16
N SER A 93 23.21 12.51 26.79
CA SER A 93 22.00 13.26 26.40
C SER A 93 20.79 12.84 27.21
N GLN A 94 19.96 13.81 27.60
CA GLN A 94 18.72 13.56 28.36
C GLN A 94 17.56 13.05 27.46
N SER A 95 17.68 13.16 26.14
CA SER A 95 16.65 12.73 25.15
C SER A 95 17.07 11.47 24.41
N SER A 96 16.09 10.58 24.15
CA SER A 96 16.31 9.41 23.30
C SER A 96 16.52 9.85 21.86
N PRO A 97 17.59 9.40 21.18
CA PRO A 97 17.81 9.73 19.77
C PRO A 97 16.68 9.20 18.88
N ILE A 98 16.43 9.90 17.79
CA ILE A 98 15.46 9.49 16.79
C ILE A 98 16.13 8.57 15.78
N LEU A 99 15.55 7.39 15.58
CA LEU A 99 15.89 6.48 14.50
C LEU A 99 14.81 6.56 13.42
N PHE A 100 15.16 7.16 12.31
CA PHE A 100 14.31 7.23 11.13
C PHE A 100 14.59 6.07 10.18
N ILE A 101 13.55 5.32 9.79
CA ILE A 101 13.67 4.23 8.81
C ILE A 101 12.76 4.56 7.64
N ASP A 102 13.38 4.85 6.50
CA ASP A 102 12.64 5.08 5.26
C ASP A 102 12.27 3.74 4.62
N GLU A 103 11.05 3.67 4.10
CA GLU A 103 10.46 2.46 3.48
C GLU A 103 10.54 1.21 4.39
N ILE A 104 10.15 1.35 5.65
CA ILE A 104 10.25 0.31 6.69
C ILE A 104 9.61 -1.02 6.26
N HIS A 105 8.64 -1.01 5.35
CA HIS A 105 8.01 -2.20 4.77
C HIS A 105 8.99 -3.10 4.00
N ARG A 106 10.13 -2.57 3.54
CA ARG A 106 11.17 -3.33 2.85
C ARG A 106 12.13 -4.06 3.82
N PHE A 107 12.06 -3.76 5.11
CA PHE A 107 12.78 -4.52 6.10
C PHE A 107 12.19 -5.93 6.26
N SER A 108 13.05 -6.96 6.23
CA SER A 108 12.66 -8.31 6.59
C SER A 108 12.12 -8.38 8.02
N LYS A 109 11.34 -9.39 8.33
CA LYS A 109 10.82 -9.62 9.69
C LYS A 109 11.94 -9.63 10.74
N SER A 110 13.09 -10.25 10.43
CA SER A 110 14.25 -10.29 11.32
C SER A 110 14.88 -8.91 11.57
N GLN A 111 14.88 -8.02 10.58
CA GLN A 111 15.34 -6.65 10.74
C GLN A 111 14.38 -5.85 11.62
N GLN A 112 13.07 -6.00 11.39
CA GLN A 112 12.05 -5.36 12.22
C GLN A 112 12.08 -5.88 13.66
N ASP A 113 12.26 -7.20 13.88
CA ASP A 113 12.41 -7.80 15.21
C ASP A 113 13.60 -7.22 15.98
N SER A 114 14.70 -6.92 15.29
CA SER A 114 15.89 -6.34 15.93
C SER A 114 15.68 -4.94 16.51
N LEU A 115 14.61 -4.24 16.10
CA LEU A 115 14.23 -2.93 16.61
C LEU A 115 13.43 -3.00 17.92
N LEU A 116 12.74 -4.12 18.20
CA LEU A 116 11.77 -4.23 19.29
C LEU A 116 12.36 -3.86 20.64
N GLY A 117 13.51 -4.43 20.99
CA GLY A 117 14.15 -4.17 22.28
C GLY A 117 14.56 -2.70 22.46
N ALA A 118 15.06 -2.06 21.41
CA ALA A 118 15.47 -0.66 21.45
C ALA A 118 14.29 0.31 21.56
N VAL A 119 13.18 0.01 20.90
CA VAL A 119 11.92 0.78 20.97
C VAL A 119 11.26 0.59 22.34
N GLU A 120 11.20 -0.63 22.84
CA GLU A 120 10.56 -0.98 24.13
C GLU A 120 11.27 -0.36 25.32
N GLN A 121 12.61 -0.37 25.30
CA GLN A 121 13.45 0.23 26.35
C GLN A 121 13.61 1.76 26.19
N GLY A 122 13.03 2.36 25.16
CA GLY A 122 13.20 3.77 24.83
C GLY A 122 14.67 4.14 24.52
N THR A 123 15.49 3.18 24.07
CA THR A 123 16.86 3.44 23.63
C THR A 123 16.88 4.36 22.42
N VAL A 124 15.90 4.20 21.55
CA VAL A 124 15.61 5.09 20.43
C VAL A 124 14.12 5.40 20.37
N THR A 125 13.78 6.57 19.84
CA THR A 125 12.44 6.87 19.36
C THR A 125 12.37 6.54 17.89
N LEU A 126 11.59 5.51 17.50
CA LEU A 126 11.45 5.08 16.12
C LEU A 126 10.48 5.98 15.36
N ILE A 127 10.88 6.48 14.21
CA ILE A 127 10.00 7.05 13.19
C ILE A 127 10.14 6.19 11.94
N GLY A 128 9.17 5.33 11.68
CA GLY A 128 9.10 4.56 10.42
C GLY A 128 8.33 5.32 9.36
N ALA A 129 8.79 5.29 8.12
CA ALA A 129 8.04 5.81 6.96
C ALA A 129 7.72 4.68 5.99
N THR A 130 6.53 4.68 5.43
CA THR A 130 6.09 3.68 4.44
C THR A 130 5.06 4.25 3.48
N THR A 131 5.09 3.78 2.25
CA THR A 131 4.04 3.99 1.25
C THR A 131 3.01 2.85 1.27
N GLU A 132 3.40 1.66 1.75
CA GLU A 132 2.55 0.48 1.81
C GLU A 132 1.74 0.42 3.10
N ASN A 133 0.64 -0.36 3.10
CA ASN A 133 -0.20 -0.49 4.29
C ASN A 133 0.54 -1.20 5.43
N PRO A 134 0.85 -0.50 6.52
CA PRO A 134 1.66 -1.05 7.61
C PRO A 134 1.01 -2.25 8.32
N SER A 135 -0.31 -2.42 8.22
CA SER A 135 -1.00 -3.56 8.83
C SER A 135 -0.62 -4.91 8.21
N PHE A 136 -0.09 -4.89 6.98
CA PHE A 136 0.36 -6.10 6.27
C PHE A 136 1.88 -6.24 6.28
N GLU A 137 2.61 -5.13 6.25
CA GLU A 137 4.04 -5.09 5.99
C GLU A 137 4.89 -4.93 7.25
N VAL A 138 4.31 -4.35 8.31
CA VAL A 138 5.01 -4.18 9.58
C VAL A 138 4.56 -5.24 10.58
N ILE A 139 5.53 -5.85 11.28
CA ILE A 139 5.22 -6.90 12.25
C ILE A 139 4.36 -6.37 13.39
N ARG A 140 3.38 -7.18 13.81
CA ARG A 140 2.43 -6.80 14.88
C ARG A 140 3.09 -6.34 16.20
N PRO A 141 4.18 -6.98 16.68
CA PRO A 141 4.87 -6.51 17.89
C PRO A 141 5.41 -5.07 17.75
N LEU A 142 5.86 -4.65 16.57
CA LEU A 142 6.34 -3.30 16.33
C LEU A 142 5.17 -2.31 16.22
N LEU A 143 4.11 -2.68 15.51
CA LEU A 143 2.88 -1.87 15.41
C LEU A 143 2.24 -1.59 16.76
N SER A 144 2.24 -2.57 17.68
CA SER A 144 1.66 -2.40 19.03
C SER A 144 2.43 -1.39 19.91
N ARG A 145 3.65 -1.03 19.52
CA ARG A 145 4.54 -0.08 20.22
C ARG A 145 4.67 1.28 19.54
N CYS A 146 4.06 1.40 18.36
CA CYS A 146 4.11 2.63 17.56
C CYS A 146 2.72 3.20 17.34
N GLN A 147 2.61 4.51 17.36
CA GLN A 147 1.41 5.20 16.86
C GLN A 147 1.44 5.22 15.34
N LEU A 148 0.27 5.22 14.69
CA LEU A 148 0.17 5.31 13.24
C LEU A 148 -0.39 6.67 12.86
N TYR A 149 0.35 7.41 12.04
CA TYR A 149 -0.10 8.67 11.47
C TYR A 149 -0.22 8.55 9.95
N VAL A 150 -1.39 8.89 9.43
CA VAL A 150 -1.69 8.82 8.01
C VAL A 150 -1.47 10.19 7.38
N LEU A 151 -0.53 10.26 6.44
CA LEU A 151 -0.32 11.44 5.59
C LEU A 151 -1.17 11.29 4.33
N LYS A 152 -1.78 12.40 3.92
CA LYS A 152 -2.60 12.48 2.72
C LYS A 152 -1.79 13.08 1.57
N SER A 153 -2.20 12.81 0.33
CA SER A 153 -1.73 13.58 -0.82
C SER A 153 -1.94 15.06 -0.58
N LEU A 154 -1.05 15.88 -1.10
CA LEU A 154 -1.20 17.33 -1.02
C LEU A 154 -2.39 17.77 -1.87
N GLU A 155 -3.20 18.66 -1.33
CA GLU A 155 -4.34 19.24 -2.02
C GLU A 155 -3.89 20.33 -3.00
N LYS A 156 -4.79 20.74 -3.88
CA LYS A 156 -4.51 21.76 -4.90
C LYS A 156 -3.92 23.04 -4.30
N ASP A 157 -4.49 23.51 -3.20
CA ASP A 157 -4.07 24.75 -2.56
C ASP A 157 -2.67 24.62 -1.94
N ASP A 158 -2.34 23.47 -1.34
CA ASP A 158 -1.02 23.16 -0.81
C ASP A 158 0.04 23.15 -1.92
N LEU A 159 -0.29 22.60 -3.09
CA LEU A 159 0.61 22.53 -4.24
C LEU A 159 0.81 23.90 -4.88
N LEU A 160 -0.21 24.74 -4.95
CA LEU A 160 -0.11 26.12 -5.41
C LEU A 160 0.76 26.97 -4.48
N GLU A 161 0.55 26.87 -3.17
CA GLU A 161 1.39 27.51 -2.15
C GLU A 161 2.87 27.10 -2.31
N LEU A 162 3.11 25.81 -2.57
CA LEU A 162 4.47 25.29 -2.81
C LEU A 162 5.12 25.89 -4.07
N LEU A 163 4.38 26.02 -5.18
CA LEU A 163 4.87 26.63 -6.42
C LEU A 163 5.20 28.11 -6.22
N GLU A 164 4.29 28.88 -5.64
CA GLU A 164 4.48 30.31 -5.37
C GLU A 164 5.69 30.53 -4.47
N ARG A 165 5.81 29.75 -3.39
CA ARG A 165 6.96 29.81 -2.51
C ARG A 165 8.25 29.43 -3.24
N ALA A 166 8.25 28.40 -4.09
CA ALA A 166 9.42 28.00 -4.85
C ALA A 166 9.93 29.13 -5.75
N ILE A 167 9.05 29.76 -6.51
CA ILE A 167 9.39 30.87 -7.41
C ILE A 167 9.91 32.08 -6.61
N ALA A 168 9.30 32.38 -5.46
CA ALA A 168 9.64 33.57 -4.68
C ALA A 168 10.93 33.42 -3.85
N THR A 169 11.28 32.20 -3.40
CA THR A 169 12.33 32.02 -2.39
C THR A 169 13.56 31.26 -2.86
N ASP A 170 13.48 30.46 -3.93
CA ASP A 170 14.63 29.69 -4.40
C ASP A 170 15.68 30.63 -5.03
N VAL A 171 16.95 30.38 -4.69
CA VAL A 171 18.08 31.24 -5.08
C VAL A 171 18.22 31.36 -6.60
N GLN A 172 17.90 30.30 -7.34
CA GLN A 172 18.05 30.29 -8.80
C GLN A 172 16.79 30.82 -9.50
N LEU A 173 15.62 30.45 -9.02
CA LEU A 173 14.35 30.81 -9.66
C LEU A 173 14.07 32.32 -9.52
N LYS A 174 14.38 32.91 -8.37
CA LYS A 174 14.19 34.37 -8.16
C LYS A 174 15.06 35.28 -9.02
N GLU A 175 16.15 34.76 -9.61
CA GLU A 175 16.99 35.50 -10.54
C GLU A 175 16.36 35.63 -11.92
N ARG A 176 15.32 34.83 -12.21
CA ARG A 176 14.56 34.82 -13.45
C ARG A 176 13.19 35.45 -13.26
N LYS A 177 12.71 36.13 -14.29
CA LYS A 177 11.31 36.60 -14.31
C LYS A 177 10.40 35.45 -14.70
N ILE A 178 9.75 34.80 -13.70
CA ILE A 178 8.84 33.67 -13.91
C ILE A 178 7.41 34.14 -13.69
N GLU A 179 6.57 33.96 -14.70
CA GLU A 179 5.14 34.20 -14.64
C GLU A 179 4.40 32.84 -14.70
N LEU A 180 3.79 32.44 -13.60
CA LEU A 180 2.94 31.25 -13.54
C LEU A 180 1.54 31.61 -14.04
N LYS A 181 1.30 31.52 -15.34
CA LYS A 181 0.03 31.87 -15.97
C LYS A 181 -1.00 30.76 -15.80
N GLU A 182 -0.56 29.50 -15.94
CA GLU A 182 -1.38 28.30 -15.79
C GLU A 182 -0.62 27.25 -14.97
N SER A 183 -1.31 26.48 -14.17
CA SER A 183 -0.73 25.47 -13.28
C SER A 183 -1.39 24.10 -13.34
N THR A 184 -2.49 23.97 -14.09
CA THR A 184 -3.32 22.75 -14.12
C THR A 184 -2.54 21.53 -14.58
N ALA A 185 -1.72 21.66 -15.62
CA ALA A 185 -0.87 20.57 -16.10
C ALA A 185 0.17 20.16 -15.05
N MET A 186 0.86 21.13 -14.41
CA MET A 186 1.85 20.83 -13.35
C MET A 186 1.20 20.10 -12.18
N LEU A 187 0.05 20.56 -11.71
CA LEU A 187 -0.69 19.95 -10.62
C LEU A 187 -1.14 18.52 -10.98
N ARG A 188 -1.67 18.34 -12.19
CA ARG A 188 -2.09 17.06 -12.71
C ARG A 188 -0.92 16.06 -12.79
N TYR A 189 0.20 16.49 -13.34
CA TYR A 189 1.37 15.65 -13.52
C TYR A 189 2.12 15.37 -12.20
N SER A 190 1.99 16.21 -11.19
CA SER A 190 2.57 15.96 -9.87
C SER A 190 1.80 14.90 -9.06
N GLY A 191 0.49 14.74 -9.31
CA GLY A 191 -0.34 13.76 -8.60
C GLY A 191 -0.36 13.92 -7.07
N GLY A 192 -0.19 15.15 -6.56
CA GLY A 192 -0.11 15.41 -5.11
C GLY A 192 1.27 15.18 -4.49
N ASP A 193 2.31 14.90 -5.30
CA ASP A 193 3.70 14.73 -4.87
C ASP A 193 4.46 16.06 -5.00
N ALA A 194 4.88 16.60 -3.85
CA ALA A 194 5.64 17.86 -3.78
C ALA A 194 6.99 17.80 -4.50
N ARG A 195 7.72 16.68 -4.36
CA ARG A 195 9.03 16.50 -5.00
C ARG A 195 8.90 16.51 -6.51
N LYS A 196 7.89 15.82 -7.02
CA LYS A 196 7.61 15.75 -8.44
C LYS A 196 7.18 17.10 -8.99
N LEU A 197 6.33 17.83 -8.28
CA LEU A 197 5.92 19.18 -8.67
C LEU A 197 7.11 20.12 -8.82
N LEU A 198 8.02 20.11 -7.84
CA LEU A 198 9.22 20.96 -7.87
C LEU A 198 10.20 20.52 -8.97
N ASN A 199 10.33 19.23 -9.25
CA ASN A 199 11.13 18.73 -10.36
C ASN A 199 10.56 19.17 -11.72
N ILE A 200 9.24 19.15 -11.88
CA ILE A 200 8.56 19.66 -13.09
C ILE A 200 8.84 21.16 -13.26
N LEU A 201 8.67 21.94 -12.19
CA LEU A 201 8.97 23.39 -12.22
C LEU A 201 10.42 23.64 -12.63
N GLU A 202 11.37 22.95 -12.01
CA GLU A 202 12.79 23.08 -12.31
C GLU A 202 13.10 22.74 -13.78
N LEU A 203 12.55 21.64 -14.27
CA LEU A 203 12.71 21.20 -15.67
C LEU A 203 12.16 22.24 -16.65
N VAL A 204 10.94 22.73 -16.44
CA VAL A 204 10.28 23.70 -17.32
C VAL A 204 11.07 24.99 -17.36
N VAL A 205 11.49 25.52 -16.21
CA VAL A 205 12.25 26.77 -16.15
C VAL A 205 13.65 26.64 -16.77
N GLN A 206 14.32 25.50 -16.54
CA GLN A 206 15.66 25.27 -17.12
C GLN A 206 15.63 25.02 -18.63
N SER A 207 14.53 24.51 -19.16
CA SER A 207 14.38 24.27 -20.61
C SER A 207 14.14 25.55 -21.41
N GLU A 208 13.84 26.67 -20.76
CA GLU A 208 13.57 27.95 -21.41
C GLU A 208 14.80 28.89 -21.39
N ALA A 209 15.19 29.31 -22.58
CA ALA A 209 16.29 30.30 -22.74
C ALA A 209 15.80 31.73 -22.56
N ASN A 210 14.53 32.02 -22.84
CA ASN A 210 13.95 33.35 -22.82
C ASN A 210 13.59 33.84 -21.42
N ASP A 211 13.62 35.13 -21.19
CA ASP A 211 13.19 35.82 -19.99
C ASP A 211 12.23 36.96 -20.39
N PRO A 212 11.01 37.04 -19.89
CA PRO A 212 10.38 36.23 -18.83
C PRO A 212 9.97 34.82 -19.28
N VAL A 213 10.02 33.86 -18.33
CA VAL A 213 9.50 32.51 -18.52
C VAL A 213 8.01 32.54 -18.20
N VAL A 214 7.16 32.39 -19.20
CA VAL A 214 5.70 32.34 -19.02
C VAL A 214 5.27 30.88 -19.03
N ILE A 215 4.91 30.33 -17.84
CA ILE A 215 4.53 28.94 -17.69
C ILE A 215 3.05 28.79 -18.04
N THR A 216 2.78 27.98 -19.09
CA THR A 216 1.43 27.58 -19.52
C THR A 216 1.28 26.05 -19.47
N ASP A 217 0.04 25.55 -19.42
CA ASP A 217 -0.27 24.12 -19.45
C ASP A 217 0.24 23.42 -20.72
N GLU A 218 0.19 24.11 -21.86
CA GLU A 218 0.72 23.64 -23.15
C GLU A 218 2.23 23.44 -23.07
N MET A 219 2.97 24.44 -22.60
CA MET A 219 4.41 24.39 -22.40
C MET A 219 4.83 23.25 -21.48
N VAL A 220 4.17 23.10 -20.34
CA VAL A 220 4.42 22.00 -19.39
C VAL A 220 4.23 20.64 -20.06
N THR A 221 3.14 20.47 -20.78
CA THR A 221 2.82 19.23 -21.48
C THR A 221 3.86 18.90 -22.56
N GLU A 222 4.27 19.88 -23.36
CA GLU A 222 5.28 19.72 -24.39
C GLU A 222 6.65 19.31 -23.80
N ARG A 223 7.10 19.99 -22.74
CA ARG A 223 8.39 19.72 -22.11
C ARG A 223 8.44 18.34 -21.43
N LEU A 224 7.32 17.91 -20.83
CA LEU A 224 7.23 16.58 -20.24
C LEU A 224 7.17 15.47 -21.30
N GLN A 225 6.51 15.69 -22.46
CA GLN A 225 6.49 14.73 -23.56
C GLN A 225 7.87 14.57 -24.24
N GLN A 226 8.67 15.63 -24.29
CA GLN A 226 10.04 15.59 -24.81
C GLN A 226 11.03 14.88 -23.85
N ASN A 227 10.64 14.66 -22.60
CA ASN A 227 11.48 14.04 -21.57
C ASN A 227 10.75 12.88 -20.87
N PRO A 228 10.54 11.73 -21.55
CA PRO A 228 9.74 10.62 -21.02
C PRO A 228 10.30 10.00 -19.73
N LEU A 229 11.59 10.20 -19.42
CA LEU A 229 12.22 9.75 -18.16
C LEU A 229 11.79 10.56 -16.93
N ALA A 230 11.25 11.76 -17.12
CA ALA A 230 10.62 12.56 -16.06
C ALA A 230 9.18 12.16 -15.80
N TYR A 231 8.61 11.27 -16.65
CA TYR A 231 7.22 10.86 -16.64
C TYR A 231 7.03 9.60 -15.80
N ASP A 232 6.58 9.80 -14.66
CA ASP A 232 5.75 9.06 -13.71
C ASP A 232 5.76 7.53 -13.67
N LYS A 233 6.58 6.96 -12.79
CA LYS A 233 6.40 5.58 -12.30
C LYS A 233 5.41 5.45 -11.12
N ASP A 234 4.99 6.55 -10.48
CA ASP A 234 4.23 6.52 -9.21
C ASP A 234 3.04 7.51 -9.14
N GLY A 235 2.53 8.04 -10.26
CA GLY A 235 1.48 9.07 -10.27
C GLY A 235 0.05 8.59 -10.52
N GLU A 236 -0.89 9.51 -10.47
CA GLU A 236 -2.33 9.28 -10.64
C GLU A 236 -2.69 8.57 -11.96
N MET A 237 -1.96 8.85 -13.05
CA MET A 237 -2.13 8.13 -14.34
C MET A 237 -1.76 6.65 -14.26
N HIS A 238 -0.80 6.27 -13.40
CA HIS A 238 -0.49 4.87 -13.12
C HIS A 238 -1.71 4.14 -12.54
N TYR A 239 -2.37 4.74 -11.52
CA TYR A 239 -3.57 4.16 -10.94
C TYR A 239 -4.77 4.16 -11.88
N ASP A 240 -4.87 5.16 -12.75
CA ASP A 240 -5.95 5.24 -13.75
C ASP A 240 -5.78 4.18 -14.83
N ILE A 241 -4.57 3.99 -15.36
CA ILE A 241 -4.29 2.97 -16.38
C ILE A 241 -4.50 1.57 -15.82
N ILE A 242 -3.98 1.26 -14.62
CA ILE A 242 -4.20 -0.04 -14.01
C ILE A 242 -5.69 -0.29 -13.67
N SER A 243 -6.41 0.75 -13.26
CA SER A 243 -7.85 0.69 -13.03
C SER A 243 -8.62 0.40 -14.33
N ALA A 244 -8.26 1.05 -15.44
CA ALA A 244 -8.82 0.80 -16.75
C ALA A 244 -8.50 -0.61 -17.24
N PHE A 245 -7.28 -1.09 -17.05
CA PHE A 245 -6.85 -2.45 -17.34
C PHE A 245 -7.71 -3.49 -16.62
N ILE A 246 -7.83 -3.39 -15.30
CA ILE A 246 -8.62 -4.32 -14.50
C ILE A 246 -10.10 -4.25 -14.88
N LYS A 247 -10.66 -3.05 -15.09
CA LYS A 247 -12.06 -2.87 -15.49
C LYS A 247 -12.34 -3.46 -16.88
N SER A 248 -11.39 -3.40 -17.82
CA SER A 248 -11.52 -4.02 -19.13
C SER A 248 -11.55 -5.55 -19.01
N ILE A 249 -10.67 -6.15 -18.20
CA ILE A 249 -10.70 -7.60 -17.91
C ILE A 249 -12.04 -7.99 -17.28
N ARG A 250 -12.48 -7.27 -16.25
CA ARG A 250 -13.76 -7.48 -15.56
C ARG A 250 -14.96 -7.32 -16.50
N GLY A 251 -14.90 -6.34 -17.39
CA GLY A 251 -15.91 -6.05 -18.40
C GLY A 251 -15.89 -6.99 -19.60
N SER A 252 -14.96 -7.97 -19.66
CA SER A 252 -14.80 -8.92 -20.76
C SER A 252 -14.47 -8.23 -22.11
N ASP A 253 -13.67 -7.17 -22.05
CA ASP A 253 -13.12 -6.48 -23.22
C ASP A 253 -11.62 -6.80 -23.38
N PRO A 254 -11.24 -7.82 -24.19
CA PRO A 254 -9.85 -8.17 -24.40
C PRO A 254 -9.06 -7.09 -25.15
N ASP A 255 -9.68 -6.36 -26.07
CA ASP A 255 -9.00 -5.31 -26.84
C ASP A 255 -8.65 -4.12 -25.94
N GLY A 256 -9.60 -3.67 -25.12
CA GLY A 256 -9.34 -2.65 -24.10
C GLY A 256 -8.28 -3.09 -23.11
N ALA A 257 -8.34 -4.33 -22.63
CA ALA A 257 -7.34 -4.86 -21.68
C ALA A 257 -5.93 -4.89 -22.29
N ILE A 258 -5.77 -5.35 -23.54
CA ILE A 258 -4.47 -5.37 -24.25
C ILE A 258 -3.97 -3.95 -24.52
N TYR A 259 -4.84 -3.02 -24.89
CA TYR A 259 -4.44 -1.63 -25.08
C TYR A 259 -3.86 -1.00 -23.80
N TRP A 260 -4.52 -1.21 -22.68
CA TRP A 260 -4.03 -0.69 -21.39
C TRP A 260 -2.78 -1.40 -20.90
N LEU A 261 -2.65 -2.73 -21.18
CA LEU A 261 -1.41 -3.47 -20.95
C LEU A 261 -0.25 -2.86 -21.76
N ALA A 262 -0.45 -2.62 -23.05
CA ALA A 262 0.57 -2.02 -23.90
C ALA A 262 1.00 -0.64 -23.41
N ARG A 263 0.06 0.19 -22.92
CA ARG A 263 0.38 1.49 -22.32
C ARG A 263 1.22 1.36 -21.06
N MET A 264 0.98 0.35 -20.22
CA MET A 264 1.81 0.08 -19.04
C MET A 264 3.22 -0.38 -19.43
N VAL A 265 3.34 -1.25 -20.42
CA VAL A 265 4.63 -1.74 -20.95
C VAL A 265 5.46 -0.59 -21.52
N GLU A 266 4.89 0.23 -22.40
CA GLU A 266 5.55 1.41 -22.98
C GLU A 266 5.88 2.48 -21.91
N GLY A 267 5.05 2.61 -20.88
CA GLY A 267 5.30 3.47 -19.73
C GLY A 267 6.38 2.97 -18.77
N GLY A 268 6.95 1.78 -19.01
CA GLY A 268 8.01 1.19 -18.18
C GLY A 268 7.53 0.72 -16.81
N GLU A 269 6.26 0.32 -16.71
CA GLU A 269 5.68 -0.24 -15.48
C GLU A 269 6.43 -1.47 -15.00
N ASP A 270 6.48 -1.68 -13.68
CA ASP A 270 7.02 -2.90 -13.10
C ASP A 270 6.25 -4.13 -13.60
N PRO A 271 6.91 -5.04 -14.35
CA PRO A 271 6.25 -6.23 -14.86
C PRO A 271 5.65 -7.12 -13.76
N ALA A 272 6.31 -7.20 -12.60
CA ALA A 272 5.81 -7.95 -11.46
C ALA A 272 4.54 -7.30 -10.86
N PHE A 273 4.43 -5.97 -10.91
CA PHE A 273 3.22 -5.27 -10.50
C PHE A 273 2.04 -5.64 -11.42
N ILE A 274 2.23 -5.59 -12.75
CA ILE A 274 1.17 -5.97 -13.71
C ILE A 274 0.73 -7.41 -13.47
N ALA A 275 1.68 -8.34 -13.34
CA ALA A 275 1.38 -9.75 -13.12
C ALA A 275 0.64 -10.01 -11.80
N ARG A 276 0.99 -9.30 -10.70
CA ARG A 276 0.22 -9.35 -9.43
C ARG A 276 -1.23 -8.95 -9.63
N ARG A 277 -1.52 -7.95 -10.45
CA ARG A 277 -2.90 -7.52 -10.74
C ARG A 277 -3.67 -8.58 -11.50
N LEU A 278 -3.03 -9.29 -12.43
CA LEU A 278 -3.66 -10.44 -13.10
C LEU A 278 -4.01 -11.57 -12.11
N VAL A 279 -3.11 -11.91 -11.17
CA VAL A 279 -3.38 -12.91 -10.13
C VAL A 279 -4.56 -12.51 -9.24
N ILE A 280 -4.64 -11.24 -8.85
CA ILE A 280 -5.76 -10.71 -8.06
C ILE A 280 -7.06 -10.80 -8.87
N SER A 281 -7.09 -10.28 -10.12
CA SER A 281 -8.27 -10.30 -10.97
C SER A 281 -8.74 -11.72 -11.31
N ALA A 282 -7.81 -12.67 -11.46
CA ALA A 282 -8.15 -14.08 -11.64
C ALA A 282 -8.95 -14.66 -10.47
N SER A 283 -8.67 -14.23 -9.25
CA SER A 283 -9.37 -14.69 -8.04
C SER A 283 -10.62 -13.86 -7.71
N GLU A 284 -10.56 -12.54 -7.94
CA GLU A 284 -11.63 -11.60 -7.60
C GLU A 284 -12.75 -11.61 -8.63
N ASP A 285 -12.40 -11.56 -9.94
CA ASP A 285 -13.37 -11.35 -11.02
C ASP A 285 -13.77 -12.62 -11.74
N ILE A 286 -12.86 -13.60 -11.88
CA ILE A 286 -13.11 -14.87 -12.54
C ILE A 286 -13.47 -15.95 -11.52
N GLY A 287 -12.69 -16.10 -10.49
CA GLY A 287 -12.95 -16.96 -9.33
C GLY A 287 -13.41 -18.38 -9.70
N LEU A 288 -14.52 -18.78 -9.11
CA LEU A 288 -15.08 -20.15 -9.30
C LEU A 288 -15.73 -20.38 -10.67
N ALA A 289 -15.95 -19.35 -11.46
CA ALA A 289 -16.48 -19.52 -12.83
C ALA A 289 -15.45 -20.22 -13.75
N ASN A 290 -14.15 -20.00 -13.51
CA ASN A 290 -13.06 -20.69 -14.20
C ASN A 290 -11.82 -20.79 -13.28
N PRO A 291 -11.69 -21.83 -12.45
CA PRO A 291 -10.56 -21.98 -11.52
C PRO A 291 -9.17 -22.02 -12.19
N ASN A 292 -9.09 -22.36 -13.49
CA ASN A 292 -7.84 -22.33 -14.23
C ASN A 292 -7.28 -20.91 -14.41
N ALA A 293 -8.10 -19.89 -14.27
CA ALA A 293 -7.67 -18.49 -14.38
C ALA A 293 -6.55 -18.16 -13.41
N LEU A 294 -6.68 -18.59 -12.15
CA LEU A 294 -5.64 -18.37 -11.14
C LEU A 294 -4.36 -19.14 -11.46
N LEU A 295 -4.45 -20.36 -11.98
CA LEU A 295 -3.29 -21.16 -12.39
C LEU A 295 -2.54 -20.49 -13.53
N ILE A 296 -3.25 -19.99 -14.54
CA ILE A 296 -2.64 -19.30 -15.70
C ILE A 296 -2.03 -17.96 -15.28
N ALA A 297 -2.70 -17.18 -14.45
CA ALA A 297 -2.16 -15.93 -13.94
C ALA A 297 -0.89 -16.14 -13.10
N ASN A 298 -0.87 -17.19 -12.27
CA ASN A 298 0.31 -17.53 -11.48
C ASN A 298 1.45 -18.07 -12.37
N ALA A 299 1.16 -18.92 -13.35
CA ALA A 299 2.15 -19.39 -14.32
C ALA A 299 2.74 -18.21 -15.13
N CYS A 300 1.91 -17.25 -15.51
CA CYS A 300 2.37 -16.00 -16.14
C CYS A 300 3.34 -15.23 -15.24
N PHE A 301 3.00 -15.04 -13.96
CA PHE A 301 3.87 -14.37 -12.98
C PHE A 301 5.22 -15.07 -12.87
N GLU A 302 5.23 -16.37 -12.67
CA GLU A 302 6.45 -17.17 -12.56
C GLU A 302 7.30 -17.15 -13.84
N THR A 303 6.65 -17.20 -15.01
CA THR A 303 7.33 -17.12 -16.30
C THR A 303 7.99 -15.76 -16.49
N LEU A 304 7.26 -14.70 -16.17
CA LEU A 304 7.76 -13.33 -16.26
C LEU A 304 9.01 -13.11 -15.42
N MET A 305 9.05 -13.66 -14.21
CA MET A 305 10.22 -13.57 -13.32
C MET A 305 11.45 -14.31 -13.85
N LYS A 306 11.26 -15.28 -14.77
CA LYS A 306 12.35 -16.05 -15.38
C LYS A 306 12.85 -15.44 -16.68
N VAL A 307 11.94 -14.93 -17.52
CA VAL A 307 12.30 -14.43 -18.87
C VAL A 307 12.57 -12.93 -18.88
N GLY A 308 11.92 -12.13 -18.02
CA GLY A 308 12.08 -10.67 -17.99
C GLY A 308 11.58 -9.96 -19.24
N TRP A 309 12.00 -8.69 -19.40
CA TRP A 309 11.74 -7.90 -20.60
C TRP A 309 12.79 -8.15 -21.67
N PRO A 310 12.48 -8.06 -22.96
CA PRO A 310 11.18 -7.66 -23.53
C PRO A 310 10.18 -8.82 -23.74
N GLU A 311 10.59 -10.07 -23.63
CA GLU A 311 9.75 -11.24 -23.91
C GLU A 311 8.60 -11.41 -22.93
N GLY A 312 8.72 -10.91 -21.72
CA GLY A 312 7.69 -10.96 -20.67
C GLY A 312 6.33 -10.37 -21.06
N ARG A 313 6.29 -9.48 -22.08
CA ARG A 313 5.05 -8.97 -22.64
C ARG A 313 4.16 -10.05 -23.26
N ILE A 314 4.75 -11.16 -23.74
CA ILE A 314 4.03 -12.23 -24.43
C ILE A 314 3.15 -13.02 -23.43
N PRO A 315 3.70 -13.62 -22.33
CA PRO A 315 2.87 -14.28 -21.34
C PRO A 315 1.89 -13.34 -20.64
N LEU A 316 2.24 -12.05 -20.46
CA LEU A 316 1.29 -11.05 -19.92
C LEU A 316 0.09 -10.87 -20.87
N ALA A 317 0.31 -10.78 -22.19
CA ALA A 317 -0.76 -10.66 -23.16
C ALA A 317 -1.65 -11.91 -23.21
N GLU A 318 -1.04 -13.10 -23.20
CA GLU A 318 -1.77 -14.39 -23.17
C GLU A 318 -2.67 -14.48 -21.92
N ALA A 319 -2.13 -14.24 -20.74
CA ALA A 319 -2.91 -14.25 -19.49
C ALA A 319 -4.01 -13.18 -19.48
N THR A 320 -3.73 -11.98 -19.98
CA THR A 320 -4.72 -10.89 -20.08
C THR A 320 -5.91 -11.28 -20.94
N ILE A 321 -5.67 -11.81 -22.14
CA ILE A 321 -6.74 -12.26 -23.05
C ILE A 321 -7.52 -13.41 -22.42
N TYR A 322 -6.82 -14.39 -21.82
CA TYR A 322 -7.47 -15.52 -21.17
C TYR A 322 -8.42 -15.07 -20.05
N LEU A 323 -7.98 -14.14 -19.19
CA LEU A 323 -8.78 -13.58 -18.11
C LEU A 323 -9.96 -12.75 -18.64
N ALA A 324 -9.72 -11.89 -19.65
CA ALA A 324 -10.75 -11.07 -20.23
C ALA A 324 -11.87 -11.90 -20.90
N THR A 325 -11.51 -13.00 -21.54
CA THR A 325 -12.46 -13.89 -22.24
C THR A 325 -13.10 -14.96 -21.34
N SER A 326 -12.60 -15.16 -20.11
CA SER A 326 -13.16 -16.11 -19.15
C SER A 326 -14.52 -15.65 -18.61
N PRO A 327 -15.44 -16.58 -18.28
CA PRO A 327 -16.65 -16.25 -17.54
C PRO A 327 -16.28 -15.63 -16.19
N LYS A 328 -17.12 -14.75 -15.65
CA LYS A 328 -16.88 -13.97 -14.45
C LYS A 328 -17.67 -14.49 -13.26
N SER A 329 -17.05 -14.48 -12.08
CA SER A 329 -17.71 -14.67 -10.81
C SER A 329 -16.88 -14.06 -9.68
N ASN A 330 -17.52 -13.26 -8.85
CA ASN A 330 -16.94 -12.76 -7.61
C ASN A 330 -17.54 -13.44 -6.36
N SER A 331 -18.16 -14.61 -6.51
CA SER A 331 -18.87 -15.30 -5.41
C SER A 331 -17.96 -15.57 -4.22
N ALA A 332 -16.71 -16.00 -4.46
CA ALA A 332 -15.72 -16.25 -3.41
C ALA A 332 -15.27 -14.96 -2.71
N TYR A 333 -15.04 -13.88 -3.49
CA TYR A 333 -14.71 -12.56 -2.96
C TYR A 333 -15.83 -12.00 -2.07
N MET A 334 -17.09 -12.10 -2.53
CA MET A 334 -18.25 -11.68 -1.73
C MET A 334 -18.42 -12.54 -0.48
N ALA A 335 -18.19 -13.85 -0.57
CA ALA A 335 -18.31 -14.74 0.58
C ALA A 335 -17.33 -14.37 1.69
N ILE A 336 -16.06 -14.12 1.38
CA ILE A 336 -15.09 -13.74 2.44
C ILE A 336 -15.41 -12.36 3.01
N ASN A 337 -15.85 -11.39 2.20
CA ASN A 337 -16.22 -10.06 2.69
C ASN A 337 -17.43 -10.12 3.62
N ASN A 338 -18.48 -10.84 3.23
CA ASN A 338 -19.66 -11.06 4.05
C ASN A 338 -19.31 -11.79 5.37
N ALA A 339 -18.39 -12.78 5.31
CA ALA A 339 -17.92 -13.46 6.50
C ALA A 339 -17.14 -12.53 7.45
N LEU A 340 -16.29 -11.67 6.92
CA LEU A 340 -15.53 -10.68 7.70
C LEU A 340 -16.46 -9.67 8.38
N GLU A 341 -17.48 -9.20 7.66
CA GLU A 341 -18.49 -8.30 8.21
C GLU A 341 -19.27 -8.97 9.34
N LEU A 342 -19.74 -10.20 9.10
CA LEU A 342 -20.45 -10.99 10.10
C LEU A 342 -19.61 -11.22 11.37
N VAL A 343 -18.32 -11.53 11.23
CA VAL A 343 -17.40 -11.66 12.37
C VAL A 343 -17.23 -10.35 13.15
N ARG A 344 -17.19 -9.21 12.46
CA ARG A 344 -17.13 -7.90 13.12
C ARG A 344 -18.39 -7.57 13.90
N GLU A 345 -19.56 -7.93 13.35
CA GLU A 345 -20.87 -7.73 14.00
C GLU A 345 -21.08 -8.63 15.21
N THR A 346 -20.68 -9.90 15.11
CA THR A 346 -20.98 -10.91 16.14
C THR A 346 -19.87 -11.11 17.16
N GLY A 347 -18.66 -10.61 16.89
CA GLY A 347 -17.50 -10.80 17.74
C GLY A 347 -17.03 -12.25 17.83
N ASN A 348 -16.46 -12.65 18.95
CA ASN A 348 -15.90 -13.95 19.19
C ASN A 348 -16.98 -14.95 19.68
N LEU A 349 -17.81 -15.45 18.77
CA LEU A 349 -18.76 -16.51 19.10
C LEU A 349 -18.04 -17.82 19.44
N PRO A 350 -18.60 -18.64 20.38
CA PRO A 350 -17.98 -19.88 20.80
C PRO A 350 -17.96 -20.91 19.67
N ILE A 351 -16.85 -21.64 19.54
CA ILE A 351 -16.75 -22.77 18.63
C ILE A 351 -17.59 -23.92 19.19
N PRO A 352 -18.46 -24.58 18.41
CA PRO A 352 -19.21 -25.75 18.84
C PRO A 352 -18.31 -26.83 19.45
N LEU A 353 -18.71 -27.42 20.58
CA LEU A 353 -17.86 -28.34 21.33
C LEU A 353 -17.41 -29.56 20.51
N HIS A 354 -18.28 -30.11 19.67
CA HIS A 354 -17.95 -31.24 18.80
C HIS A 354 -16.87 -30.94 17.75
N LEU A 355 -16.63 -29.67 17.42
CA LEU A 355 -15.57 -29.25 16.47
C LEU A 355 -14.22 -29.00 17.16
N ARG A 356 -14.17 -29.00 18.50
CA ARG A 356 -12.95 -28.75 19.24
C ARG A 356 -12.13 -29.99 19.41
N ASN A 357 -10.81 -29.91 19.22
CA ASN A 357 -9.91 -31.02 19.51
C ASN A 357 -9.76 -31.24 21.04
N ALA A 358 -9.67 -32.46 21.47
CA ALA A 358 -9.54 -32.89 22.88
C ALA A 358 -8.20 -33.62 23.14
N PRO A 359 -7.01 -32.96 23.01
CA PRO A 359 -5.73 -33.62 23.21
C PRO A 359 -5.44 -34.01 24.67
N THR A 360 -6.13 -33.42 25.65
CA THR A 360 -5.93 -33.70 27.07
C THR A 360 -7.16 -34.38 27.69
N LYS A 361 -6.93 -35.11 28.82
CA LYS A 361 -8.04 -35.73 29.58
C LYS A 361 -9.06 -34.72 30.08
N LEU A 362 -8.60 -33.53 30.51
CA LEU A 362 -9.47 -32.44 30.94
C LEU A 362 -10.38 -31.97 29.83
N MET A 363 -9.85 -31.77 28.61
CA MET A 363 -10.66 -31.33 27.45
C MET A 363 -11.72 -32.36 27.09
N LYS A 364 -11.41 -33.67 27.17
CA LYS A 364 -12.39 -34.72 26.99
C LYS A 364 -13.49 -34.67 28.06
N GLN A 365 -13.14 -34.43 29.33
CA GLN A 365 -14.11 -34.25 30.40
C GLN A 365 -15.00 -33.01 30.22
N LEU A 366 -14.52 -32.00 29.53
CA LEU A 366 -15.27 -30.80 29.17
C LEU A 366 -16.13 -30.95 27.89
N GLY A 367 -16.21 -32.19 27.34
CA GLY A 367 -17.04 -32.50 26.16
C GLY A 367 -16.46 -32.05 24.82
N TYR A 368 -15.14 -31.76 24.77
CA TYR A 368 -14.49 -31.38 23.49
C TYR A 368 -14.42 -32.60 22.57
N GLY A 369 -14.92 -32.42 21.33
CA GLY A 369 -14.98 -33.47 20.31
C GLY A 369 -16.15 -34.46 20.48
N ASP A 370 -16.97 -34.29 21.52
CA ASP A 370 -18.11 -35.19 21.75
C ASP A 370 -19.14 -35.08 20.63
N ASN A 371 -19.58 -36.22 20.13
CA ASN A 371 -20.57 -36.35 19.05
C ASN A 371 -20.09 -35.82 17.69
N TYR A 372 -18.79 -35.58 17.50
CA TYR A 372 -18.27 -35.29 16.17
C TYR A 372 -18.45 -36.50 15.25
N LYS A 373 -19.04 -36.27 14.10
CA LYS A 373 -19.26 -37.29 13.08
C LYS A 373 -18.18 -37.14 12.00
N TYR A 374 -17.30 -38.13 11.90
CA TYR A 374 -16.25 -38.12 10.88
C TYR A 374 -16.87 -38.48 9.51
N ALA A 375 -16.85 -37.52 8.58
CA ALA A 375 -17.58 -37.63 7.32
C ALA A 375 -17.18 -38.85 6.47
N HIS A 376 -15.93 -39.30 6.56
CA HIS A 376 -15.43 -40.44 5.79
C HIS A 376 -16.00 -41.80 6.27
N ASP A 377 -16.61 -41.85 7.46
CA ASP A 377 -17.29 -43.06 7.96
C ASP A 377 -18.71 -43.21 7.39
N TYR A 378 -19.16 -42.26 6.58
CA TYR A 378 -20.52 -42.21 6.05
C TYR A 378 -20.55 -42.31 4.52
N PRO A 379 -21.65 -42.89 3.95
CA PRO A 379 -21.80 -42.97 2.49
C PRO A 379 -21.62 -41.62 1.80
N GLY A 380 -20.85 -41.63 0.71
CA GLY A 380 -20.56 -40.39 -0.05
C GLY A 380 -19.67 -39.41 0.70
N ASN A 381 -19.00 -39.83 1.76
CA ASN A 381 -18.15 -39.00 2.63
C ASN A 381 -18.87 -37.74 3.14
N PHE A 382 -20.15 -37.88 3.48
CA PHE A 382 -20.97 -36.78 3.95
C PHE A 382 -21.94 -37.20 5.05
N VAL A 383 -22.02 -36.38 6.08
CA VAL A 383 -23.01 -36.46 7.15
C VAL A 383 -23.43 -35.05 7.57
N ARG A 384 -24.72 -34.85 7.75
CA ARG A 384 -25.22 -33.53 8.22
C ARG A 384 -24.84 -33.33 9.68
N GLN A 385 -24.07 -32.30 9.92
CA GLN A 385 -23.77 -31.77 11.26
C GLN A 385 -23.55 -30.27 11.17
N GLN A 386 -23.59 -29.57 12.29
CA GLN A 386 -23.42 -28.13 12.33
C GLN A 386 -21.94 -27.76 12.38
N PHE A 387 -21.53 -26.77 11.56
CA PHE A 387 -20.15 -26.27 11.52
C PHE A 387 -20.03 -24.78 11.92
N LEU A 388 -21.12 -24.03 11.87
CA LEU A 388 -21.15 -22.65 12.35
C LEU A 388 -21.51 -22.61 13.85
N PRO A 389 -21.17 -21.51 14.56
CA PRO A 389 -21.72 -21.26 15.90
C PRO A 389 -23.25 -21.35 15.92
N ASP A 390 -23.80 -21.64 17.09
CA ASP A 390 -25.27 -21.87 17.26
C ASP A 390 -26.10 -20.69 16.80
N GLU A 391 -25.61 -19.46 17.02
CA GLU A 391 -26.25 -18.21 16.63
C GLU A 391 -26.32 -18.06 15.10
N LEU A 392 -25.41 -18.71 14.39
CA LEU A 392 -25.25 -18.61 12.93
C LEU A 392 -25.66 -19.86 12.15
N LYS A 393 -26.22 -20.88 12.82
CA LYS A 393 -26.50 -22.19 12.22
C LYS A 393 -27.27 -22.18 10.90
N ASN A 394 -28.12 -21.18 10.67
CA ASN A 394 -28.96 -21.08 9.48
C ASN A 394 -28.42 -20.05 8.47
N ARG A 395 -27.24 -19.46 8.71
CA ARG A 395 -26.67 -18.49 7.78
C ARG A 395 -26.05 -19.18 6.57
N SER A 396 -26.32 -18.61 5.39
CA SER A 396 -25.60 -18.92 4.16
C SER A 396 -24.67 -17.73 3.87
N ILE A 397 -23.38 -18.00 3.78
CA ILE A 397 -22.33 -16.97 3.55
C ILE A 397 -21.93 -16.96 2.09
N TRP A 398 -21.68 -18.14 1.52
CA TRP A 398 -21.35 -18.26 0.10
C TRP A 398 -22.62 -18.42 -0.73
N GLN A 399 -22.76 -17.62 -1.75
CA GLN A 399 -23.87 -17.68 -2.71
C GLN A 399 -23.31 -17.87 -4.11
N PRO A 400 -23.48 -19.04 -4.71
CA PRO A 400 -23.03 -19.33 -6.07
C PRO A 400 -23.73 -18.45 -7.10
N GLN A 401 -22.97 -17.96 -8.08
CA GLN A 401 -23.50 -17.15 -9.17
C GLN A 401 -23.98 -18.00 -10.36
N GLU A 402 -24.72 -17.37 -11.27
CA GLU A 402 -25.29 -18.04 -12.43
C GLU A 402 -24.25 -18.22 -13.54
N ASN A 403 -23.41 -19.25 -13.39
CA ASN A 403 -22.49 -19.73 -14.42
C ASN A 403 -22.42 -21.27 -14.38
N ALA A 404 -21.95 -21.88 -15.47
CA ALA A 404 -21.97 -23.33 -15.62
C ALA A 404 -21.15 -24.10 -14.57
N ALA A 405 -20.05 -23.52 -14.08
CA ALA A 405 -19.21 -24.15 -13.08
C ALA A 405 -19.85 -24.10 -11.69
N GLU A 406 -20.34 -22.94 -11.28
CA GLU A 406 -20.95 -22.79 -9.96
C GLU A 406 -22.35 -23.42 -9.87
N GLN A 407 -23.07 -23.52 -10.98
CA GLN A 407 -24.33 -24.24 -11.02
C GLN A 407 -24.15 -25.72 -10.59
N LYS A 408 -23.09 -26.39 -11.03
CA LYS A 408 -22.77 -27.77 -10.58
C LYS A 408 -22.47 -27.82 -9.08
N HIS A 409 -21.76 -26.84 -8.56
CA HIS A 409 -21.51 -26.75 -7.12
C HIS A 409 -22.80 -26.50 -6.34
N LYS A 410 -23.67 -25.61 -6.82
CA LYS A 410 -24.98 -25.32 -6.23
C LYS A 410 -25.83 -26.56 -6.15
N GLU A 411 -25.98 -27.29 -7.24
CA GLU A 411 -26.77 -28.54 -7.29
C GLU A 411 -26.23 -29.58 -6.31
N ARG A 412 -24.92 -29.76 -6.24
CA ARG A 412 -24.29 -30.64 -5.27
C ARG A 412 -24.58 -30.18 -3.83
N MET A 413 -24.43 -28.91 -3.52
CA MET A 413 -24.68 -28.38 -2.18
C MET A 413 -26.15 -28.49 -1.80
N GLN A 414 -27.07 -28.25 -2.70
CA GLN A 414 -28.51 -28.45 -2.50
C GLN A 414 -28.89 -29.92 -2.25
N ALA A 415 -28.24 -30.85 -2.94
CA ALA A 415 -28.41 -32.27 -2.72
C ALA A 415 -27.95 -32.69 -1.30
N LEU A 416 -26.84 -32.12 -0.82
CA LEU A 416 -26.27 -32.46 0.48
C LEU A 416 -27.01 -31.75 1.64
N TRP A 417 -27.24 -30.46 1.53
CA TRP A 417 -27.70 -29.59 2.62
C TRP A 417 -29.17 -29.20 2.54
N GLY A 418 -29.79 -29.37 1.37
CA GLY A 418 -31.16 -28.94 1.08
C GLY A 418 -31.23 -27.55 0.44
N LYS A 419 -32.31 -27.33 -0.32
CA LYS A 419 -32.56 -26.10 -1.09
C LYS A 419 -32.68 -24.82 -0.23
N ASN A 420 -32.98 -24.98 1.05
CA ASN A 420 -33.13 -23.81 1.94
C ASN A 420 -31.80 -23.21 2.41
N LYS A 421 -30.69 -23.91 2.18
CA LYS A 421 -29.38 -23.42 2.56
C LYS A 421 -28.56 -22.88 1.37
N TYR A 422 -28.76 -23.45 0.16
CA TYR A 422 -28.04 -23.06 -1.07
C TYR A 422 -28.99 -22.95 -2.27
#